data_0c8c8e155e1d5f000a38e03de89cdb82
#
_entry.id   0c8c8e155e1d5f000a38e03de89cdb82
#
_cell.length_a   1.000
_cell.length_b   1.000
_cell.length_c   1.000
_cell.angle_alpha   90.00
_cell.angle_beta   90.00
_cell.angle_gamma   90.00
#
_symmetry.space_group_name_H-M   'P 1'
#
loop_
_entity.id
_entity.type
_entity.pdbx_description
1 polymer ?
#
loop_
_entity_poly.entity_id
_entity_poly.type
_entity_poly.pdbx_seq_one_letter_code
_entity_poly.pdbx_strand_id
1 'polypeptide(L)'
;MASTHVDIENAEWTPGTPFYGPAAVYDGKKIIQLKVLSDRRQEGGGIAWLVKFTPPSGKLIKIVAVARSDEHVFNLEGGRVTKAGQPACGSGGYTLNPKGQPHSALWGTETVSLVIYRGEPDEITSLEVVDLEPAPADET
;
A
#
# COMPACT_ATOMS: atom_id res chain seq x y z
N MET A 1 24.08 -15.80 9.36
CA MET A 1 23.64 -14.41 9.20
C MET A 1 23.20 -13.86 10.55
N ALA A 2 23.55 -12.64 10.85
CA ALA A 2 23.11 -11.99 12.09
C ALA A 2 21.65 -11.56 12.00
N SER A 3 20.99 -11.50 13.16
CA SER A 3 19.63 -10.95 13.25
C SER A 3 19.63 -9.46 12.90
N THR A 4 18.52 -9.01 12.35
CA THR A 4 18.26 -7.59 12.07
C THR A 4 17.25 -7.06 13.08
N HIS A 5 17.52 -5.89 13.62
CA HIS A 5 16.62 -5.23 14.57
C HIS A 5 16.34 -3.82 14.08
N VAL A 6 15.07 -3.43 14.00
CA VAL A 6 14.64 -2.10 13.57
C VAL A 6 13.77 -1.49 14.67
N ASP A 7 14.13 -0.29 15.11
CA ASP A 7 13.25 0.51 15.96
C ASP A 7 12.19 1.16 15.08
N ILE A 8 11.06 0.48 14.94
CA ILE A 8 10.01 0.89 14.01
C ILE A 8 9.47 2.28 14.34
N GLU A 9 9.27 2.56 15.64
CA GLU A 9 8.70 3.84 16.07
C GLU A 9 9.56 5.03 15.68
N ASN A 10 10.88 4.89 15.84
CA ASN A 10 11.83 5.97 15.59
C ASN A 10 12.42 5.96 14.18
N ALA A 11 12.14 4.93 13.39
CA ALA A 11 12.59 4.89 12.01
C ALA A 11 11.86 5.98 11.19
N GLU A 12 12.59 6.64 10.31
CA GLU A 12 12.01 7.69 9.46
C GLU A 12 11.18 7.09 8.33
N TRP A 13 10.08 7.76 7.99
CA TRP A 13 9.36 7.49 6.76
C TRP A 13 10.18 8.00 5.58
N THR A 14 10.37 7.15 4.59
CA THR A 14 11.10 7.48 3.36
C THR A 14 10.13 7.54 2.18
N PRO A 15 10.46 8.27 1.09
CA PRO A 15 9.58 8.33 -0.07
C PRO A 15 9.26 6.95 -0.64
N GLY A 16 8.03 6.77 -1.08
CA GLY A 16 7.60 5.53 -1.73
C GLY A 16 7.97 5.41 -3.20
N THR A 17 8.54 6.48 -3.79
CA THR A 17 8.84 6.53 -5.22
C THR A 17 9.72 5.39 -5.75
N PRO A 18 10.72 4.86 -5.01
CA PRO A 18 11.52 3.75 -5.54
C PRO A 18 10.73 2.48 -5.87
N PHE A 19 9.57 2.29 -5.23
CA PHE A 19 8.76 1.08 -5.43
C PHE A 19 7.41 1.37 -6.07
N TYR A 20 6.86 2.57 -5.86
CA TYR A 20 5.54 2.95 -6.37
C TYR A 20 5.59 3.90 -7.54
N GLY A 21 6.78 4.43 -7.86
CA GLY A 21 6.95 5.36 -8.98
C GLY A 21 6.67 6.82 -8.61
N PRO A 22 6.80 7.74 -9.59
CA PRO A 22 6.70 9.18 -9.34
C PRO A 22 5.33 9.63 -8.84
N ALA A 23 4.27 8.89 -9.10
CA ALA A 23 2.93 9.21 -8.61
C ALA A 23 2.77 9.04 -7.09
N ALA A 24 3.78 8.49 -6.39
CA ALA A 24 3.81 8.49 -4.93
C ALA A 24 3.96 9.90 -4.34
N VAL A 25 4.23 10.90 -5.18
CA VAL A 25 4.18 12.32 -4.84
C VAL A 25 3.06 12.97 -5.65
N TYR A 26 2.18 13.68 -4.97
CA TYR A 26 1.05 14.35 -5.59
C TYR A 26 0.97 15.78 -5.09
N ASP A 27 0.98 16.73 -6.03
CA ASP A 27 0.93 18.16 -5.70
C ASP A 27 2.00 18.54 -4.65
N GLY A 28 3.22 18.03 -4.84
CA GLY A 28 4.36 18.27 -3.97
C GLY A 28 4.33 17.52 -2.64
N LYS A 29 3.32 16.70 -2.39
CA LYS A 29 3.17 15.96 -1.13
C LYS A 29 3.47 14.48 -1.32
N LYS A 30 4.17 13.90 -0.37
CA LYS A 30 4.47 12.46 -0.35
C LYS A 30 3.24 11.73 0.15
N ILE A 31 2.49 11.12 -0.77
CA ILE A 31 1.26 10.39 -0.44
C ILE A 31 1.49 8.91 -0.18
N ILE A 32 2.65 8.37 -0.54
CA ILE A 32 3.06 7.02 -0.20
C ILE A 32 4.46 7.07 0.35
N GLN A 33 4.65 6.55 1.57
CA GLN A 33 5.92 6.53 2.27
C GLN A 33 6.19 5.14 2.84
N LEU A 34 7.45 4.80 3.01
CA LEU A 34 7.87 3.47 3.45
C LEU A 34 8.82 3.55 4.64
N LYS A 35 8.76 2.52 5.49
CA LYS A 35 9.84 2.14 6.40
C LYS A 35 10.24 0.72 6.01
N VAL A 36 11.35 0.58 5.32
CA VAL A 36 11.85 -0.75 4.94
C VAL A 36 12.40 -1.43 6.18
N LEU A 37 11.86 -2.60 6.51
CA LEU A 37 12.27 -3.35 7.70
C LEU A 37 13.40 -4.31 7.39
N SER A 38 13.34 -4.95 6.24
CA SER A 38 14.41 -5.82 5.76
C SER A 38 14.30 -5.97 4.25
N ASP A 39 15.44 -6.03 3.58
CA ASP A 39 15.50 -6.28 2.15
C ASP A 39 16.54 -7.37 1.89
N ARG A 40 16.05 -8.56 1.59
CA ARG A 40 16.87 -9.72 1.33
C ARG A 40 16.60 -10.30 -0.04
N ARG A 41 16.15 -9.47 -0.98
CA ARG A 41 15.82 -9.92 -2.33
C ARG A 41 17.01 -10.54 -3.04
N GLN A 42 18.21 -10.00 -2.81
CA GLN A 42 19.43 -10.54 -3.42
C GLN A 42 19.78 -11.94 -2.93
N GLU A 43 19.37 -12.30 -1.72
CA GLU A 43 19.58 -13.63 -1.16
C GLU A 43 18.33 -14.53 -1.29
N GLY A 44 17.35 -14.11 -2.06
CA GLY A 44 16.11 -14.88 -2.21
C GLY A 44 15.16 -14.80 -1.02
N GLY A 45 15.37 -13.84 -0.12
CA GLY A 45 14.60 -13.71 1.12
C GLY A 45 13.46 -12.70 1.07
N GLY A 46 13.25 -12.04 -0.06
CA GLY A 46 12.18 -11.08 -0.20
C GLY A 46 12.44 -9.74 0.47
N ILE A 47 11.36 -9.00 0.70
CA ILE A 47 11.42 -7.66 1.31
C ILE A 47 10.20 -7.45 2.20
N ALA A 48 10.39 -6.73 3.30
CA ALA A 48 9.30 -6.37 4.21
C ALA A 48 9.37 -4.88 4.52
N TRP A 49 8.22 -4.22 4.54
CA TRP A 49 8.14 -2.81 4.91
C TRP A 49 6.82 -2.45 5.57
N LEU A 50 6.82 -1.32 6.27
CA LEU A 50 5.60 -0.59 6.56
C LEU A 50 5.37 0.41 5.43
N VAL A 51 4.14 0.52 4.97
CA VAL A 51 3.73 1.53 4.00
C VAL A 51 2.65 2.41 4.61
N LYS A 52 2.77 3.71 4.37
CA LYS A 52 1.74 4.68 4.77
C LYS A 52 1.17 5.33 3.52
N PHE A 53 -0.15 5.23 3.37
CA PHE A 53 -0.90 5.92 2.34
C PHE A 53 -1.57 7.13 2.96
N THR A 54 -1.32 8.32 2.41
CA THR A 54 -1.91 9.57 2.88
C THR A 54 -2.66 10.24 1.72
N PRO A 55 -3.89 9.78 1.44
CA PRO A 55 -4.64 10.36 0.33
C PRO A 55 -4.93 11.85 0.57
N PRO A 56 -4.92 12.66 -0.50
CA PRO A 56 -5.34 14.05 -0.39
C PRO A 56 -6.79 14.14 0.09
N SER A 57 -7.12 15.22 0.80
CA SER A 57 -8.47 15.42 1.33
C SER A 57 -9.51 15.36 0.22
N GLY A 58 -10.56 14.55 0.42
CA GLY A 58 -11.65 14.41 -0.55
C GLY A 58 -11.30 13.58 -1.78
N LYS A 59 -10.16 12.89 -1.77
CA LYS A 59 -9.68 12.10 -2.91
C LYS A 59 -9.30 10.70 -2.49
N LEU A 60 -9.10 9.84 -3.48
CA LEU A 60 -8.64 8.47 -3.29
C LEU A 60 -7.30 8.26 -3.96
N ILE A 61 -6.45 7.46 -3.35
CA ILE A 61 -5.30 6.85 -4.04
C ILE A 61 -5.79 5.53 -4.63
N LYS A 62 -5.67 5.37 -5.96
CA LYS A 62 -6.04 4.15 -6.66
C LYS A 62 -4.79 3.46 -7.16
N ILE A 63 -4.59 2.21 -6.75
CA ILE A 63 -3.45 1.39 -7.17
C ILE A 63 -3.97 0.16 -7.90
N VAL A 64 -3.39 -0.11 -9.06
CA VAL A 64 -3.56 -1.37 -9.77
C VAL A 64 -2.18 -1.99 -9.91
N ALA A 65 -2.04 -3.26 -9.56
CA ALA A 65 -0.75 -3.92 -9.51
C ALA A 65 -0.87 -5.40 -9.86
N VAL A 66 0.27 -6.00 -10.17
CA VAL A 66 0.39 -7.45 -10.35
C VAL A 66 1.44 -7.95 -9.37
N ALA A 67 1.09 -8.96 -8.59
CA ALA A 67 2.01 -9.55 -7.64
C ALA A 67 3.12 -10.31 -8.37
N ARG A 68 4.39 -9.92 -8.15
CA ARG A 68 5.56 -10.62 -8.69
C ARG A 68 6.06 -11.73 -7.78
N SER A 69 5.60 -11.72 -6.54
CA SER A 69 5.78 -12.77 -5.55
C SER A 69 4.58 -12.74 -4.62
N ASP A 70 4.43 -13.76 -3.77
CA ASP A 70 3.35 -13.72 -2.79
C ASP A 70 3.49 -12.50 -1.89
N GLU A 71 2.43 -11.71 -1.81
CA GLU A 71 2.36 -10.52 -0.99
C GLU A 71 1.42 -10.75 0.19
N HIS A 72 1.96 -10.59 1.39
CA HIS A 72 1.18 -10.63 2.63
C HIS A 72 0.97 -9.21 3.12
N VAL A 73 -0.28 -8.79 3.28
CA VAL A 73 -0.63 -7.44 3.71
C VAL A 73 -1.40 -7.51 5.02
N PHE A 74 -0.89 -6.82 6.03
CA PHE A 74 -1.54 -6.69 7.33
C PHE A 74 -1.91 -5.22 7.52
N ASN A 75 -3.20 -4.89 7.52
CA ASN A 75 -3.64 -3.51 7.74
C ASN A 75 -3.62 -3.23 9.24
N LEU A 76 -2.74 -2.31 9.66
CA LEU A 76 -2.56 -1.95 11.07
C LEU A 76 -3.43 -0.76 11.47
N GLU A 77 -3.59 0.20 10.57
CA GLU A 77 -4.42 1.39 10.76
C GLU A 77 -5.12 1.71 9.45
N GLY A 78 -6.36 2.16 9.52
CA GLY A 78 -7.15 2.47 8.34
C GLY A 78 -7.57 1.19 7.60
N GLY A 79 -7.54 1.24 6.27
CA GLY A 79 -7.88 0.10 5.44
C GLY A 79 -8.36 0.53 4.07
N ARG A 80 -8.63 -0.45 3.22
CA ARG A 80 -9.16 -0.20 1.88
C ARG A 80 -10.57 0.37 1.95
N VAL A 81 -10.91 1.20 0.97
CA VAL A 81 -12.22 1.82 0.88
C VAL A 81 -12.88 1.53 -0.46
N THR A 82 -14.17 1.80 -0.55
CA THR A 82 -14.92 1.80 -1.80
C THR A 82 -14.70 3.11 -2.56
N LYS A 83 -15.21 3.19 -3.79
CA LYS A 83 -15.14 4.42 -4.59
C LYS A 83 -15.80 5.63 -3.93
N ALA A 84 -16.73 5.39 -3.02
CA ALA A 84 -17.39 6.45 -2.24
C ALA A 84 -16.65 6.76 -0.91
N GLY A 85 -15.52 6.11 -0.67
CA GLY A 85 -14.71 6.33 0.54
C GLY A 85 -15.19 5.58 1.77
N GLN A 86 -16.12 4.66 1.64
CA GLN A 86 -16.59 3.84 2.76
C GLN A 86 -15.66 2.62 2.95
N PRO A 87 -15.55 2.08 4.17
CA PRO A 87 -14.72 0.88 4.36
C PRO A 87 -15.13 -0.24 3.42
N ALA A 88 -14.15 -0.82 2.73
CA ALA A 88 -14.37 -1.96 1.86
C ALA A 88 -14.49 -3.25 2.69
N CYS A 89 -15.10 -4.27 2.11
CA CYS A 89 -15.22 -5.58 2.76
C CYS A 89 -13.81 -6.13 3.06
N GLY A 90 -13.58 -6.53 4.30
CA GLY A 90 -12.28 -7.05 4.73
C GLY A 90 -11.19 -6.01 4.88
N SER A 91 -11.53 -4.71 4.94
CA SER A 91 -10.54 -3.64 4.91
C SER A 91 -9.58 -3.61 6.09
N GLY A 92 -9.99 -4.07 7.25
CA GLY A 92 -9.18 -3.97 8.46
C GLY A 92 -8.36 -5.23 8.79
N GLY A 93 -8.18 -6.13 7.86
CA GLY A 93 -7.61 -7.44 8.14
C GLY A 93 -6.34 -7.74 7.37
N TYR A 94 -6.21 -8.99 7.05
CA TYR A 94 -5.10 -9.56 6.31
C TYR A 94 -5.53 -9.92 4.89
N THR A 95 -4.65 -9.67 3.93
CA THR A 95 -4.84 -10.06 2.52
C THR A 95 -3.59 -10.78 2.03
N LEU A 96 -3.80 -11.86 1.30
CA LEU A 96 -2.75 -12.51 0.52
C LEU A 96 -3.03 -12.29 -0.96
N ASN A 97 -2.08 -11.71 -1.66
CA ASN A 97 -2.09 -11.60 -3.12
C ASN A 97 -1.07 -12.57 -3.68
N PRO A 98 -1.51 -13.72 -4.24
CA PRO A 98 -0.57 -14.72 -4.76
C PRO A 98 0.20 -14.21 -5.97
N LYS A 99 1.39 -14.73 -6.16
CA LYS A 99 2.22 -14.43 -7.33
C LYS A 99 1.41 -14.58 -8.62
N GLY A 100 1.50 -13.55 -9.48
CA GLY A 100 0.82 -13.50 -10.76
C GLY A 100 -0.60 -12.93 -10.71
N GLN A 101 -1.15 -12.71 -9.51
CA GLN A 101 -2.51 -12.22 -9.34
C GLN A 101 -2.56 -10.70 -9.57
N PRO A 102 -3.36 -10.22 -10.55
CA PRO A 102 -3.69 -8.80 -10.63
C PRO A 102 -4.61 -8.42 -9.46
N HIS A 103 -4.35 -7.25 -8.88
CA HIS A 103 -5.18 -6.75 -7.80
C HIS A 103 -5.22 -5.22 -7.80
N SER A 104 -6.21 -4.66 -7.15
CA SER A 104 -6.37 -3.22 -7.02
C SER A 104 -6.81 -2.86 -5.61
N ALA A 105 -6.53 -1.62 -5.22
CA ALA A 105 -6.96 -1.08 -3.95
C ALA A 105 -7.23 0.41 -4.06
N LEU A 106 -8.15 0.89 -3.22
CA LEU A 106 -8.46 2.31 -3.04
C LEU A 106 -8.19 2.67 -1.59
N TRP A 107 -7.50 3.80 -1.40
CA TRP A 107 -7.18 4.33 -0.09
C TRP A 107 -7.78 5.73 0.03
N GLY A 108 -8.66 5.93 0.99
CA GLY A 108 -9.39 7.20 1.17
C GLY A 108 -9.10 7.88 2.49
N THR A 109 -8.43 7.19 3.39
CA THR A 109 -7.97 7.71 4.69
C THR A 109 -6.52 7.30 4.90
N GLU A 110 -5.85 7.96 5.85
CA GLU A 110 -4.50 7.55 6.20
C GLU A 110 -4.50 6.08 6.61
N THR A 111 -3.68 5.29 5.96
CA THR A 111 -3.61 3.85 6.16
C THR A 111 -2.16 3.44 6.35
N VAL A 112 -1.91 2.59 7.35
CA VAL A 112 -0.60 2.00 7.60
C VAL A 112 -0.75 0.49 7.50
N SER A 113 0.07 -0.12 6.65
CA SER A 113 0.06 -1.57 6.46
C SER A 113 1.47 -2.13 6.60
N LEU A 114 1.56 -3.32 7.17
CA LEU A 114 2.77 -4.13 7.11
C LEU A 114 2.67 -5.02 5.89
N VAL A 115 3.65 -4.95 5.00
CA VAL A 115 3.67 -5.72 3.76
C VAL A 115 4.92 -6.59 3.73
N ILE A 116 4.74 -7.87 3.45
CA ILE A 116 5.83 -8.83 3.31
C ILE A 116 5.71 -9.48 1.95
N TYR A 117 6.75 -9.29 1.12
CA TYR A 117 6.87 -9.98 -0.16
C TYR A 117 7.88 -11.12 -0.04
N ARG A 118 7.53 -12.28 -0.54
CA ARG A 118 8.46 -13.42 -0.54
C ARG A 118 9.58 -13.30 -1.55
N GLY A 119 9.47 -12.36 -2.49
CA GLY A 119 10.45 -12.07 -3.52
C GLY A 119 10.39 -10.61 -3.90
N GLU A 120 10.27 -10.32 -5.20
CA GLU A 120 10.15 -8.96 -5.69
C GLU A 120 8.80 -8.35 -5.32
N PRO A 121 8.76 -7.04 -5.03
CA PRO A 121 7.50 -6.32 -4.82
C PRO A 121 6.64 -6.31 -6.06
N ASP A 122 5.38 -5.91 -5.90
CA ASP A 122 4.43 -5.78 -6.99
C ASP A 122 4.95 -4.92 -8.14
N GLU A 123 4.57 -5.29 -9.34
CA GLU A 123 4.63 -4.39 -10.48
C GLU A 123 3.42 -3.45 -10.42
N ILE A 124 3.68 -2.16 -10.25
CA ILE A 124 2.61 -1.15 -10.22
C ILE A 124 2.26 -0.82 -11.67
N THR A 125 1.06 -1.18 -12.10
CA THR A 125 0.61 -0.94 -13.46
C THR A 125 -0.14 0.39 -13.57
N SER A 126 -0.73 0.88 -12.48
CA SER A 126 -1.40 2.17 -12.42
C SER A 126 -1.41 2.69 -11.00
N LEU A 127 -1.08 3.95 -10.84
CA LEU A 127 -1.17 4.65 -9.57
C LEU A 127 -1.64 6.07 -9.86
N GLU A 128 -2.82 6.41 -9.36
CA GLU A 128 -3.40 7.73 -9.63
C GLU A 128 -4.23 8.20 -8.44
N VAL A 129 -4.36 9.51 -8.33
CA VAL A 129 -5.28 10.15 -7.40
C VAL A 129 -6.57 10.43 -8.15
N VAL A 130 -7.68 9.95 -7.62
CA VAL A 130 -8.99 10.11 -8.26
C VAL A 130 -9.96 10.75 -7.29
N ASP A 131 -11.03 11.33 -7.81
CA ASP A 131 -12.06 11.91 -6.98
C ASP A 131 -12.93 10.81 -6.35
N LEU A 132 -13.46 11.10 -5.16
CA LEU A 132 -14.49 10.27 -4.58
C LEU A 132 -15.71 10.25 -5.51
N GLU A 133 -16.26 9.06 -5.73
CA GLU A 133 -17.54 8.97 -6.39
C GLU A 133 -18.65 9.21 -5.35
N PRO A 134 -19.75 9.91 -5.72
CA PRO A 134 -20.88 10.01 -4.81
C PRO A 134 -21.36 8.61 -4.45
N ALA A 135 -21.80 8.43 -3.22
CA ALA A 135 -22.48 7.19 -2.85
C ALA A 135 -23.64 6.97 -3.83
N PRO A 136 -23.96 5.70 -4.19
CA PRO A 136 -25.12 5.43 -5.02
C PRO A 136 -26.35 6.10 -4.41
N ALA A 137 -27.19 6.65 -5.29
CA ALA A 137 -28.46 7.20 -4.84
C ALA A 137 -29.15 6.15 -3.98
N ASP A 138 -29.75 6.62 -2.89
CA ASP A 138 -30.48 5.71 -2.02
C ASP A 138 -31.58 5.05 -2.84
N GLU A 139 -31.53 3.74 -2.89
CA GLU A 139 -32.49 2.96 -3.65
C GLU A 139 -33.75 2.62 -2.85
N THR A 140 -33.91 3.23 -1.72
CA THR A 140 -35.14 3.04 -0.96
C THR A 140 -36.33 3.62 -1.69
#